data_91145cbd91c2790eeed6b86778d06f2d
#
_entry.id   91145cbd91c2790eeed6b86778d06f2d
#
_cell.length_a   1.000
_cell.length_b   1.000
_cell.length_c   1.000
_cell.angle_alpha   90.00
_cell.angle_beta   90.00
_cell.angle_gamma   90.00
#
_symmetry.space_group_name_H-M   'P 1'
#
loop_
_entity.id
_entity.type
_entity.pdbx_description
1 polymer ?
#
loop_
_entity_poly.entity_id
_entity_poly.type
_entity_poly.pdbx_seq_one_letter_code
_entity_poly.pdbx_strand_id
1 'polypeptide(L)'
;MSVKGGKILSKIEKNVEELINPIVTKLGYKLYDVIYEKEAKDYYLRIFIDSENGISLEDCEKVNNAITEILDEKAYIKDQYFLEVSSPGIERVLRKDWQLEENIGQEVEVKLFKPFNGEKLITGILNGFNEETINIDEQEIPRKDISLIKIKYNW
;
A
#
# COMPACT_ATOMS: atom_id res chain seq x y z
N MET A 1 -3.94 20.66 1.15
CA MET A 1 -4.02 19.37 1.81
C MET A 1 -2.62 18.85 2.15
N SER A 2 -2.41 18.48 3.38
CA SER A 2 -1.10 18.02 3.79
C SER A 2 -0.88 16.55 3.46
N VAL A 3 0.37 16.21 3.20
CA VAL A 3 0.78 14.82 3.02
C VAL A 3 1.08 14.27 4.42
N LYS A 4 0.33 13.29 4.82
CA LYS A 4 0.51 12.66 6.13
C LYS A 4 1.31 11.39 5.97
N GLY A 5 2.43 11.32 6.70
CA GLY A 5 3.20 10.12 6.68
C GLY A 5 3.70 9.73 5.32
N GLY A 6 4.10 10.72 4.55
CA GLY A 6 4.60 10.49 3.22
C GLY A 6 3.55 10.26 2.17
N LYS A 7 2.45 9.57 2.50
CA LYS A 7 1.44 9.22 1.50
C LYS A 7 0.03 9.43 2.02
N ILE A 8 -0.77 10.15 1.23
CA ILE A 8 -2.21 10.23 1.39
C ILE A 8 -2.79 9.51 0.20
N LEU A 9 -3.80 8.69 0.43
CA LEU A 9 -4.53 8.06 -0.67
C LEU A 9 -5.16 9.14 -1.53
N SER A 10 -5.03 9.04 -2.83
CA SER A 10 -5.71 9.94 -3.74
C SER A 10 -7.22 9.70 -3.63
N LYS A 11 -8.00 10.66 -4.10
CA LYS A 11 -9.45 10.52 -4.10
C LYS A 11 -9.89 9.30 -4.90
N ILE A 12 -9.23 9.05 -6.02
CA ILE A 12 -9.53 7.88 -6.86
C ILE A 12 -9.26 6.60 -6.10
N GLU A 13 -8.08 6.50 -5.48
CA GLU A 13 -7.72 5.31 -4.70
C GLU A 13 -8.72 5.06 -3.59
N LYS A 14 -9.10 6.10 -2.88
CA LYS A 14 -10.06 5.98 -1.79
C LYS A 14 -11.44 5.55 -2.28
N ASN A 15 -11.92 6.15 -3.37
CA ASN A 15 -13.21 5.78 -3.94
C ASN A 15 -13.23 4.33 -4.42
N VAL A 16 -12.18 3.91 -5.08
CA VAL A 16 -12.05 2.53 -5.56
C VAL A 16 -12.00 1.58 -4.37
N GLU A 17 -11.20 1.90 -3.36
CA GLU A 17 -11.08 1.08 -2.17
C GLU A 17 -12.43 0.87 -1.49
N GLU A 18 -13.19 1.93 -1.29
CA GLU A 18 -14.51 1.83 -0.66
C GLU A 18 -15.49 1.00 -1.51
N LEU A 19 -15.37 1.10 -2.82
CA LEU A 19 -16.23 0.37 -3.75
C LEU A 19 -15.95 -1.13 -3.75
N ILE A 20 -14.67 -1.51 -3.83
CA ILE A 20 -14.30 -2.92 -4.02
C ILE A 20 -14.07 -3.68 -2.71
N ASN A 21 -13.83 -2.99 -1.60
CA ASN A 21 -13.53 -3.66 -0.33
C ASN A 21 -14.61 -4.68 0.08
N PRO A 22 -15.91 -4.35 0.02
CA PRO A 22 -16.95 -5.32 0.35
C PRO A 22 -16.91 -6.56 -0.56
N ILE A 23 -16.59 -6.37 -1.82
CA ILE A 23 -16.51 -7.46 -2.80
C ILE A 23 -15.32 -8.37 -2.48
N VAL A 24 -14.16 -7.79 -2.24
CA VAL A 24 -12.94 -8.54 -1.91
C VAL A 24 -13.14 -9.32 -0.61
N THR A 25 -13.70 -8.67 0.40
CA THR A 25 -13.94 -9.29 1.70
C THR A 25 -14.94 -10.45 1.58
N LYS A 26 -15.98 -10.28 0.80
CA LYS A 26 -16.99 -11.33 0.60
C LYS A 26 -16.41 -12.56 -0.07
N LEU A 27 -15.39 -12.37 -0.92
CA LEU A 27 -14.70 -13.48 -1.57
C LEU A 27 -13.72 -14.20 -0.65
N GLY A 28 -13.50 -13.66 0.55
CA GLY A 28 -12.63 -14.30 1.53
C GLY A 28 -11.20 -13.74 1.57
N TYR A 29 -10.98 -12.61 0.91
CA TYR A 29 -9.66 -11.99 0.88
C TYR A 29 -9.66 -10.68 1.66
N LYS A 30 -8.46 -10.21 1.99
CA LYS A 30 -8.28 -8.91 2.62
C LYS A 30 -7.77 -7.94 1.56
N LEU A 31 -8.39 -6.77 1.46
CA LEU A 31 -7.89 -5.72 0.57
C LEU A 31 -6.70 -5.05 1.26
N TYR A 32 -5.51 -5.30 0.74
CA TYR A 32 -4.31 -4.78 1.33
C TYR A 32 -4.05 -3.33 0.95
N ASP A 33 -4.15 -3.01 -0.33
CA ASP A 33 -3.92 -1.64 -0.80
C ASP A 33 -4.50 -1.45 -2.20
N VAL A 34 -4.71 -0.18 -2.56
CA VAL A 34 -5.15 0.24 -3.89
C VAL A 34 -4.24 1.37 -4.31
N ILE A 35 -3.56 1.20 -5.44
CA ILE A 35 -2.65 2.21 -5.97
C ILE A 35 -3.08 2.56 -7.39
N TYR A 36 -3.26 3.85 -7.65
CA TYR A 36 -3.54 4.35 -8.99
C TYR A 36 -2.39 5.26 -9.38
N GLU A 37 -1.63 4.85 -10.38
CA GLU A 37 -0.44 5.60 -10.78
C GLU A 37 -0.20 5.55 -12.27
N LYS A 38 0.53 6.55 -12.73
CA LYS A 38 0.93 6.63 -14.13
C LYS A 38 2.40 6.24 -14.24
N GLU A 39 2.67 5.28 -15.12
CA GLU A 39 4.04 4.88 -15.45
C GLU A 39 4.25 5.12 -16.94
N ALA A 40 5.23 5.95 -17.29
CA ALA A 40 5.42 6.39 -18.66
C ALA A 40 4.13 7.07 -19.16
N LYS A 41 3.49 6.52 -20.17
CA LYS A 41 2.26 7.10 -20.75
C LYS A 41 0.99 6.36 -20.31
N ASP A 42 1.11 5.28 -19.56
CA ASP A 42 -0.01 4.44 -19.19
C ASP A 42 -0.40 4.59 -17.73
N TYR A 43 -1.70 4.46 -17.46
CA TYR A 43 -2.22 4.45 -16.11
C TYR A 43 -2.43 3.02 -15.64
N TYR A 44 -2.15 2.77 -14.36
CA TYR A 44 -2.32 1.46 -13.73
C TYR A 44 -3.14 1.60 -12.46
N LEU A 45 -4.15 0.76 -12.36
CA LEU A 45 -4.87 0.60 -11.10
C LEU A 45 -4.43 -0.74 -10.53
N ARG A 46 -3.67 -0.69 -9.45
CA ARG A 46 -3.10 -1.88 -8.81
C ARG A 46 -3.82 -2.19 -7.53
N ILE A 47 -4.39 -3.38 -7.48
CA ILE A 47 -5.15 -3.87 -6.34
C ILE A 47 -4.33 -4.96 -5.67
N PHE A 48 -4.02 -4.78 -4.39
CA PHE A 48 -3.26 -5.77 -3.64
C PHE A 48 -4.19 -6.47 -2.67
N ILE A 49 -4.26 -7.80 -2.77
CA ILE A 49 -5.11 -8.62 -1.91
C ILE A 49 -4.23 -9.59 -1.12
N ASP A 50 -4.71 -9.99 0.05
CA ASP A 50 -3.97 -10.87 0.93
C ASP A 50 -4.90 -11.88 1.57
N SER A 51 -4.34 -12.98 2.10
CA SER A 51 -5.06 -13.95 2.90
C SER A 51 -4.08 -14.71 3.77
N GLU A 52 -4.59 -15.41 4.79
CA GLU A 52 -3.75 -16.19 5.70
C GLU A 52 -2.97 -17.27 4.99
N ASN A 53 -3.53 -17.82 3.93
CA ASN A 53 -2.92 -18.94 3.21
C ASN A 53 -2.13 -18.48 1.97
N GLY A 54 -1.92 -17.18 1.84
CA GLY A 54 -1.27 -16.62 0.68
C GLY A 54 -2.24 -16.44 -0.48
N ILE A 55 -1.72 -15.93 -1.58
CA ILE A 55 -2.51 -15.59 -2.77
C ILE A 55 -1.95 -16.32 -3.97
N SER A 56 -2.81 -17.03 -4.68
CA SER A 56 -2.47 -17.70 -5.93
C SER A 56 -2.87 -16.84 -7.12
N LEU A 57 -2.42 -17.23 -8.30
CA LEU A 57 -2.84 -16.57 -9.54
C LEU A 57 -4.35 -16.68 -9.74
N GLU A 58 -4.93 -17.83 -9.37
CA GLU A 58 -6.38 -18.02 -9.47
C GLU A 58 -7.15 -17.06 -8.57
N ASP A 59 -6.60 -16.78 -7.38
CA ASP A 59 -7.20 -15.83 -6.47
C ASP A 59 -7.25 -14.43 -7.10
N CYS A 60 -6.15 -14.04 -7.74
CA CYS A 60 -6.08 -12.75 -8.41
C CYS A 60 -7.08 -12.65 -9.56
N GLU A 61 -7.23 -13.71 -10.35
CA GLU A 61 -8.20 -13.74 -11.44
C GLU A 61 -9.62 -13.65 -10.92
N LYS A 62 -9.92 -14.34 -9.83
CA LYS A 62 -11.23 -14.32 -9.21
C LYS A 62 -11.62 -12.91 -8.79
N VAL A 63 -10.72 -12.21 -8.12
CA VAL A 63 -10.97 -10.85 -7.70
C VAL A 63 -11.06 -9.91 -8.91
N ASN A 64 -10.15 -10.06 -9.86
CA ASN A 64 -10.17 -9.25 -11.07
C ASN A 64 -11.53 -9.32 -11.78
N ASN A 65 -12.03 -10.54 -11.96
CA ASN A 65 -13.32 -10.74 -12.61
C ASN A 65 -14.47 -10.15 -11.81
N ALA A 66 -14.40 -10.26 -10.49
CA ALA A 66 -15.47 -9.77 -9.61
C ALA A 66 -15.57 -8.24 -9.57
N ILE A 67 -14.44 -7.54 -9.71
CA ILE A 67 -14.42 -6.08 -9.56
C ILE A 67 -14.46 -5.32 -10.89
N THR A 68 -14.10 -5.96 -12.00
CA THR A 68 -14.03 -5.29 -13.31
C THR A 68 -15.34 -4.63 -13.69
N GLU A 69 -16.42 -5.36 -13.59
CA GLU A 69 -17.75 -4.87 -14.01
C GLU A 69 -18.16 -3.64 -13.20
N ILE A 70 -18.01 -3.70 -11.88
CA ILE A 70 -18.43 -2.59 -11.03
C ILE A 70 -17.53 -1.38 -11.18
N LEU A 71 -16.24 -1.58 -11.45
CA LEU A 71 -15.32 -0.49 -11.72
C LEU A 71 -15.70 0.23 -13.01
N ASP A 72 -16.09 -0.53 -14.04
CA ASP A 72 -16.54 0.05 -15.30
C ASP A 72 -17.84 0.80 -15.12
N GLU A 73 -18.77 0.25 -14.35
CA GLU A 73 -20.05 0.86 -14.10
C GLU A 73 -19.95 2.18 -13.38
N LYS A 74 -19.12 2.25 -12.35
CA LYS A 74 -18.97 3.47 -11.56
C LYS A 74 -18.08 4.52 -12.22
N ALA A 75 -17.16 4.09 -13.07
CA ALA A 75 -16.30 4.95 -13.86
C ALA A 75 -15.62 6.07 -13.06
N TYR A 76 -15.06 5.73 -11.89
CA TYR A 76 -14.30 6.68 -11.09
C TYR A 76 -13.03 7.15 -11.79
N ILE A 77 -12.50 6.32 -12.69
CA ILE A 77 -11.33 6.67 -13.48
C ILE A 77 -11.76 6.93 -14.89
N LYS A 78 -11.48 8.14 -15.37
CA LYS A 78 -11.89 8.57 -16.71
C LYS A 78 -10.87 8.22 -17.77
N ASP A 79 -9.62 8.08 -17.39
CA ASP A 79 -8.55 7.70 -18.30
C ASP A 79 -8.58 6.20 -18.54
N GLN A 80 -8.05 5.80 -19.68
CA GLN A 80 -7.86 4.38 -19.92
C GLN A 80 -6.76 3.87 -18.99
N TYR A 81 -6.96 2.72 -18.39
CA TYR A 81 -6.02 2.18 -17.43
C TYR A 81 -5.95 0.66 -17.51
N PHE A 82 -4.86 0.12 -16.98
CA PHE A 82 -4.70 -1.32 -16.84
C PHE A 82 -5.01 -1.72 -15.41
N LEU A 83 -5.85 -2.73 -15.25
CA LEU A 83 -6.19 -3.27 -13.93
C LEU A 83 -5.26 -4.44 -13.62
N GLU A 84 -4.55 -4.35 -12.50
CA GLU A 84 -3.67 -5.41 -12.04
C GLU A 84 -4.07 -5.81 -10.63
N VAL A 85 -4.31 -7.10 -10.41
CA VAL A 85 -4.59 -7.64 -9.08
C VAL A 85 -3.44 -8.57 -8.71
N SER A 86 -2.85 -8.33 -7.54
CA SER A 86 -1.71 -9.13 -7.11
C SER A 86 -1.64 -9.20 -5.58
N SER A 87 -0.70 -9.97 -5.06
CA SER A 87 -0.44 -9.99 -3.63
C SER A 87 0.60 -8.93 -3.28
N PRO A 88 0.67 -8.50 -2.00
CA PRO A 88 1.72 -7.57 -1.59
C PRO A 88 3.14 -8.12 -1.75
N GLY A 89 3.26 -9.45 -1.83
CA GLY A 89 4.55 -10.09 -1.96
C GLY A 89 5.35 -10.13 -0.67
N ILE A 90 6.60 -10.56 -0.78
CA ILE A 90 7.49 -10.64 0.38
C ILE A 90 8.05 -9.26 0.75
N GLU A 91 8.22 -8.37 -0.23
CA GLU A 91 8.64 -7.00 0.06
C GLU A 91 7.41 -6.13 0.27
N ARG A 92 6.75 -6.35 1.39
CA ARG A 92 5.47 -5.73 1.69
C ARG A 92 5.65 -4.24 2.04
N VAL A 93 5.00 -3.38 1.25
CA VAL A 93 5.06 -1.93 1.46
C VAL A 93 4.01 -1.53 2.49
N LEU A 94 4.39 -0.67 3.42
CA LEU A 94 3.51 -0.18 4.48
C LEU A 94 3.13 1.26 4.18
N ARG A 95 1.89 1.48 3.77
CA ARG A 95 1.38 2.81 3.42
C ARG A 95 0.32 3.32 4.39
N LYS A 96 -0.44 2.41 5.00
CA LYS A 96 -1.58 2.76 5.85
C LYS A 96 -1.25 2.50 7.31
N ASP A 97 -1.91 3.24 8.19
CA ASP A 97 -1.68 3.09 9.62
C ASP A 97 -1.94 1.67 10.11
N TRP A 98 -2.98 1.00 9.60
CA TRP A 98 -3.24 -0.37 10.03
C TRP A 98 -2.13 -1.33 9.61
N GLN A 99 -1.47 -1.05 8.47
CA GLN A 99 -0.35 -1.85 8.02
C GLN A 99 0.86 -1.66 8.94
N LEU A 100 1.09 -0.41 9.37
CA LEU A 100 2.14 -0.13 10.34
C LEU A 100 1.85 -0.82 11.66
N GLU A 101 0.62 -0.74 12.13
CA GLU A 101 0.19 -1.33 13.40
C GLU A 101 0.43 -2.84 13.42
N GLU A 102 0.07 -3.54 12.35
CA GLU A 102 0.24 -4.99 12.26
C GLU A 102 1.70 -5.43 12.18
N ASN A 103 2.61 -4.49 11.88
CA ASN A 103 4.01 -4.83 11.68
C ASN A 103 4.94 -4.21 12.72
N ILE A 104 4.41 -3.75 13.83
CA ILE A 104 5.22 -3.29 14.94
C ILE A 104 6.05 -4.46 15.45
N GLY A 105 7.35 -4.22 15.63
CA GLY A 105 8.29 -5.26 16.02
C GLY A 105 9.04 -5.90 14.88
N GLN A 106 8.65 -5.59 13.64
CA GLN A 106 9.31 -6.12 12.46
C GLN A 106 10.45 -5.21 12.02
N GLU A 107 11.44 -5.79 11.39
CA GLU A 107 12.50 -5.01 10.78
C GLU A 107 12.02 -4.44 9.46
N VAL A 108 12.19 -3.14 9.28
CA VAL A 108 11.74 -2.43 8.09
C VAL A 108 12.88 -1.67 7.45
N GLU A 109 12.69 -1.39 6.16
CA GLU A 109 13.60 -0.57 5.37
C GLU A 109 12.84 0.68 4.98
N VAL A 110 13.41 1.85 5.31
CA VAL A 110 12.76 3.14 5.09
C VAL A 110 13.58 3.96 4.12
N LYS A 111 12.96 4.36 3.02
CA LYS A 111 13.56 5.28 2.05
C LYS A 111 13.04 6.68 2.32
N LEU A 112 13.93 7.66 2.25
CA LEU A 112 13.59 9.04 2.58
C LEU A 112 13.74 9.95 1.37
N PHE A 113 12.83 10.95 1.30
CA PHE A 113 12.99 12.06 0.37
C PHE A 113 14.11 12.98 0.82
N LYS A 114 14.21 13.18 2.13
CA LYS A 114 15.15 14.09 2.75
C LYS A 114 16.00 13.31 3.74
N PRO A 115 17.34 13.48 3.69
CA PRO A 115 18.21 12.74 4.60
C PRO A 115 17.89 12.95 6.07
N PHE A 116 17.97 11.88 6.84
CA PHE A 116 17.82 11.91 8.30
C PHE A 116 19.16 11.48 8.87
N ASN A 117 19.81 12.39 9.60
CA ASN A 117 21.17 12.18 10.09
C ASN A 117 22.16 11.78 8.97
N GLY A 118 21.95 12.38 7.80
CA GLY A 118 22.83 12.18 6.66
C GLY A 118 22.52 10.95 5.81
N GLU A 119 21.51 10.19 6.16
CA GLU A 119 21.17 8.96 5.44
C GLU A 119 19.78 9.02 4.82
N LYS A 120 19.67 8.54 3.59
CA LYS A 120 18.41 8.45 2.87
C LYS A 120 17.79 7.07 2.94
N LEU A 121 18.49 6.10 3.46
CA LEU A 121 18.00 4.74 3.66
C LEU A 121 18.28 4.34 5.09
N ILE A 122 17.23 4.00 5.83
CA ILE A 122 17.34 3.61 7.22
C ILE A 122 16.73 2.23 7.38
N THR A 123 17.42 1.36 8.11
CA THR A 123 16.94 0.03 8.42
C THR A 123 16.87 -0.12 9.93
N GLY A 124 15.79 -0.67 10.42
CA GLY A 124 15.65 -0.87 11.85
C GLY A 124 14.30 -1.47 12.21
N ILE A 125 14.05 -1.59 13.50
CA ILE A 125 12.81 -2.16 14.02
C ILE A 125 11.75 -1.09 14.12
N LEU A 126 10.57 -1.37 13.57
CA LEU A 126 9.42 -0.47 13.70
C LEU A 126 8.87 -0.62 15.11
N ASN A 127 9.06 0.42 15.93
CA ASN A 127 8.62 0.38 17.32
C ASN A 127 7.25 1.01 17.56
N GLY A 128 6.85 1.93 16.69
CA GLY A 128 5.56 2.59 16.82
C GLY A 128 5.45 3.74 15.84
N PHE A 129 4.34 4.45 15.92
CA PHE A 129 4.10 5.59 15.04
C PHE A 129 3.00 6.48 15.62
N ASN A 130 2.95 7.71 15.14
CA ASN A 130 1.83 8.59 15.39
C ASN A 130 1.51 9.34 14.09
N GLU A 131 0.69 10.38 14.16
CA GLU A 131 0.29 11.10 12.94
C GLU A 131 1.44 11.82 12.25
N GLU A 132 2.50 12.16 12.97
CA GLU A 132 3.59 12.96 12.44
C GLU A 132 4.89 12.21 12.27
N THR A 133 5.14 11.18 13.06
CA THR A 133 6.41 10.47 13.03
C THR A 133 6.24 8.97 13.04
N ILE A 134 7.30 8.27 12.62
CA ILE A 134 7.39 6.83 12.72
C ILE A 134 8.67 6.54 13.50
N ASN A 135 8.56 5.68 14.50
CA ASN A 135 9.68 5.32 15.37
C ASN A 135 10.39 4.08 14.85
N ILE A 136 11.63 4.25 14.41
CA ILE A 136 12.50 3.18 13.92
C ILE A 136 13.73 3.11 14.82
N ASP A 137 13.94 1.99 15.50
CA ASP A 137 15.04 1.82 16.44
C ASP A 137 15.11 2.97 17.46
N GLU A 138 13.95 3.38 17.97
CA GLU A 138 13.81 4.47 18.94
C GLU A 138 14.15 5.86 18.39
N GLN A 139 14.29 6.00 17.07
CA GLN A 139 14.45 7.29 16.43
C GLN A 139 13.13 7.69 15.78
N GLU A 140 12.71 8.92 16.02
CA GLU A 140 11.48 9.43 15.44
C GLU A 140 11.77 10.10 14.11
N ILE A 141 11.26 9.53 13.04
CA ILE A 141 11.47 10.02 11.68
C ILE A 141 10.19 10.71 11.21
N PRO A 142 10.28 11.97 10.76
CA PRO A 142 9.09 12.66 10.25
C PRO A 142 8.46 11.90 9.07
N ARG A 143 7.17 11.61 9.17
CA ARG A 143 6.48 10.87 8.12
C ARG A 143 6.53 11.60 6.78
N LYS A 144 6.53 12.94 6.81
CA LYS A 144 6.59 13.74 5.58
C LYS A 144 7.87 13.53 4.80
N ASP A 145 8.93 13.10 5.45
CA ASP A 145 10.22 12.88 4.81
C ASP A 145 10.37 11.47 4.28
N ILE A 146 9.41 10.59 4.57
CA ILE A 146 9.47 9.17 4.18
C ILE A 146 8.86 8.98 2.80
N SER A 147 9.64 8.39 1.90
CA SER A 147 9.20 8.03 0.56
C SER A 147 8.52 6.66 0.54
N LEU A 148 9.10 5.71 1.27
CA LEU A 148 8.67 4.32 1.22
C LEU A 148 9.09 3.60 2.49
N ILE A 149 8.21 2.77 3.04
CA ILE A 149 8.55 1.83 4.12
C ILE A 149 8.17 0.45 3.64
N LYS A 150 9.07 -0.49 3.75
CA LYS A 150 8.75 -1.88 3.43
C LYS A 150 9.38 -2.82 4.43
N ILE A 151 8.80 -4.02 4.55
CA ILE A 151 9.34 -5.05 5.41
C ILE A 151 10.68 -5.50 4.85
N LYS A 152 11.68 -5.60 5.71
CA LYS A 152 12.98 -6.10 5.32
C LYS A 152 13.02 -7.61 5.58
N TYR A 153 13.35 -8.36 4.56
CA TYR A 153 13.51 -9.81 4.69
C TYR A 153 14.99 -10.16 4.64
N ASN A 154 15.37 -11.06 5.53
CA ASN A 154 16.74 -11.59 5.55
C ASN A 154 16.74 -12.91 4.78
N TRP A 155 17.49 -12.95 3.73
CA TRP A 155 17.60 -14.14 2.87
C TRP A 155 18.71 -15.06 3.33
#